data_8ec4c0040d076aa4d98ac2ed5eec2d61
#
_entry.id   8ec4c0040d076aa4d98ac2ed5eec2d61
#
_cell.length_a   1.000
_cell.length_b   1.000
_cell.length_c   1.000
_cell.angle_alpha   90.00
_cell.angle_beta   90.00
_cell.angle_gamma   90.00
#
_symmetry.space_group_name_H-M   'P 1'
#
loop_
_entity.id
_entity.type
_entity.pdbx_description
1 polymer ?
#
loop_
_entity_poly.entity_id
_entity_poly.type
_entity_poly.pdbx_seq_one_letter_code
_entity_poly.pdbx_strand_id
1 'polypeptide(L)'
;MATTSIAQMDAVVIKESGPPAESLAVRSGAVPEPGPGETLVEVHAAAVNPLDIANIAGLLGTPLPVIPGVDFAGVVVSDGERSGEEVWGSAPQLGMTRPGTHARLVVLPETWLSRKPERLTMAEAGAVGRPYLAAWETMIEAGQLKPGETVLITGGGGAVGQAAMSIADWRGAKAIVAAAHRPDDVEHFIDTSTSDLHEAVLELTDGRGVDMVLDAAGGTLFEPAVKSLRFGGRLAGLHSHERVDVDLVEIYSYERHVTGLASVFMNGAHCANIFDQLAALFDSNLLTAPALKTWPLEQVADAYQTVQDGSAGIRQVLLPVDDEA
;
A
#
# COMPACT_ATOMS: atom_id res chain seq x y z
N MET A 1 -9.95 33.33 11.48
CA MET A 1 -8.62 33.50 10.89
C MET A 1 -8.82 33.71 9.40
N ALA A 2 -8.15 34.66 8.75
CA ALA A 2 -8.33 34.90 7.32
C ALA A 2 -7.78 33.70 6.55
N THR A 3 -8.63 33.02 5.80
CA THR A 3 -8.24 31.98 4.88
C THR A 3 -7.38 32.59 3.80
N THR A 4 -6.08 32.37 3.82
CA THR A 4 -5.19 32.80 2.75
C THR A 4 -5.62 32.03 1.50
N SER A 5 -6.20 32.77 0.54
CA SER A 5 -6.61 32.17 -0.74
C SER A 5 -5.36 31.64 -1.47
N ILE A 6 -5.21 30.32 -1.59
CA ILE A 6 -4.15 29.71 -2.37
C ILE A 6 -4.48 29.94 -3.84
N ALA A 7 -3.70 30.79 -4.51
CA ALA A 7 -3.95 31.16 -5.90
C ALA A 7 -3.44 30.15 -6.92
N GLN A 8 -2.40 29.40 -6.57
CA GLN A 8 -1.77 28.35 -7.38
C GLN A 8 -1.31 27.20 -6.49
N MET A 9 -1.20 25.99 -7.04
CA MET A 9 -0.65 24.83 -6.37
C MET A 9 0.47 24.21 -7.19
N ASP A 10 1.45 23.63 -6.52
CA ASP A 10 2.46 22.81 -7.16
C ASP A 10 2.01 21.35 -7.18
N ALA A 11 2.27 20.67 -8.30
CA ALA A 11 1.93 19.28 -8.52
C ALA A 11 2.99 18.60 -9.38
N VAL A 12 3.23 17.32 -9.09
CA VAL A 12 3.99 16.43 -9.97
C VAL A 12 3.11 16.06 -11.16
N VAL A 13 3.68 16.11 -12.35
CA VAL A 13 2.99 15.72 -13.59
C VAL A 13 3.82 14.68 -14.31
N ILE A 14 3.22 13.52 -14.61
CA ILE A 14 3.74 12.58 -15.59
C ILE A 14 3.42 13.15 -16.98
N LYS A 15 4.45 13.57 -17.73
CA LYS A 15 4.31 14.14 -19.07
C LYS A 15 4.26 13.07 -20.15
N GLU A 16 5.11 12.09 -20.00
CA GLU A 16 5.30 10.94 -20.90
C GLU A 16 5.81 9.74 -20.11
N SER A 17 5.63 8.54 -20.66
CA SER A 17 6.14 7.32 -20.02
C SER A 17 7.65 7.23 -20.17
N GLY A 18 8.35 6.81 -19.11
CA GLY A 18 9.81 6.64 -19.13
C GLY A 18 10.46 6.71 -17.76
N PRO A 19 11.80 6.90 -17.71
CA PRO A 19 12.54 7.03 -16.47
C PRO A 19 12.05 8.23 -15.62
N PRO A 20 12.08 8.15 -14.28
CA PRO A 20 11.57 9.20 -13.40
C PRO A 20 12.11 10.60 -13.69
N ALA A 21 13.42 10.73 -13.89
CA ALA A 21 14.07 12.02 -14.11
C ALA A 21 13.62 12.72 -15.42
N GLU A 22 13.19 11.96 -16.43
CA GLU A 22 12.78 12.50 -17.74
C GLU A 22 11.27 12.73 -17.81
N SER A 23 10.49 11.89 -17.14
CA SER A 23 9.04 11.80 -17.27
C SER A 23 8.29 12.66 -16.26
N LEU A 24 8.86 12.89 -15.06
CA LEU A 24 8.27 13.70 -14.01
C LEU A 24 8.68 15.16 -14.11
N ALA A 25 7.75 16.05 -13.79
CA ALA A 25 8.05 17.47 -13.60
C ALA A 25 7.12 18.04 -12.53
N VAL A 26 7.66 18.87 -11.64
CA VAL A 26 6.83 19.73 -10.79
C VAL A 26 6.33 20.92 -11.63
N ARG A 27 5.04 21.21 -11.54
CA ARG A 27 4.36 22.28 -12.27
C ARG A 27 3.42 23.03 -11.35
N SER A 28 3.47 24.34 -11.41
CA SER A 28 2.45 25.20 -10.80
C SER A 28 1.22 25.26 -11.71
N GLY A 29 0.06 25.10 -11.13
CA GLY A 29 -1.22 25.08 -11.83
C GLY A 29 -2.34 25.74 -11.03
N ALA A 30 -3.53 25.78 -11.63
CA ALA A 30 -4.72 26.30 -10.96
C ALA A 30 -5.15 25.39 -9.81
N VAL A 31 -5.65 25.96 -8.73
CA VAL A 31 -6.30 25.22 -7.64
C VAL A 31 -7.55 24.54 -8.19
N PRO A 32 -7.74 23.24 -7.98
CA PRO A 32 -8.93 22.56 -8.45
C PRO A 32 -10.15 22.95 -7.58
N GLU A 33 -11.32 23.01 -8.21
CA GLU A 33 -12.58 23.32 -7.53
C GLU A 33 -13.35 22.03 -7.24
N PRO A 34 -13.77 21.78 -5.98
CA PRO A 34 -14.59 20.62 -5.65
C PRO A 34 -16.00 20.74 -6.22
N GLY A 35 -16.51 19.63 -6.78
CA GLY A 35 -17.90 19.49 -7.21
C GLY A 35 -18.83 19.11 -6.05
N PRO A 36 -20.13 18.88 -6.32
CA PRO A 36 -21.08 18.40 -5.32
C PRO A 36 -20.66 17.06 -4.70
N GLY A 37 -20.57 16.99 -3.36
CA GLY A 37 -20.14 15.80 -2.61
C GLY A 37 -18.63 15.56 -2.65
N GLU A 38 -17.86 16.56 -3.07
CA GLU A 38 -16.41 16.56 -3.06
C GLU A 38 -15.88 17.66 -2.14
N THR A 39 -14.67 17.48 -1.70
CA THR A 39 -13.95 18.46 -0.87
C THR A 39 -12.51 18.64 -1.34
N LEU A 40 -11.92 19.75 -1.00
CA LEU A 40 -10.53 20.06 -1.28
C LEU A 40 -9.68 19.72 -0.05
N VAL A 41 -8.66 18.91 -0.26
CA VAL A 41 -7.70 18.49 0.77
C VAL A 41 -6.33 19.07 0.45
N GLU A 42 -5.72 19.76 1.41
CA GLU A 42 -4.30 20.11 1.37
C GLU A 42 -3.49 18.90 1.80
N VAL A 43 -2.68 18.35 0.90
CA VAL A 43 -1.91 17.13 1.11
C VAL A 43 -0.60 17.48 1.80
N HIS A 44 -0.40 16.97 3.01
CA HIS A 44 0.82 17.13 3.77
C HIS A 44 1.80 15.99 3.54
N ALA A 45 1.29 14.77 3.26
CA ALA A 45 2.13 13.61 2.98
C ALA A 45 1.47 12.67 1.99
N ALA A 46 2.24 12.18 1.02
CA ALA A 46 1.80 11.23 -0.01
C ALA A 46 2.93 10.27 -0.35
N ALA A 47 2.71 8.95 -0.17
CA ALA A 47 3.76 7.98 -0.43
C ALA A 47 3.86 7.61 -1.92
N VAL A 48 5.09 7.33 -2.36
CA VAL A 48 5.38 6.72 -3.67
C VAL A 48 5.26 5.21 -3.56
N ASN A 49 4.53 4.59 -4.48
CA ASN A 49 4.25 3.16 -4.51
C ASN A 49 4.78 2.49 -5.78
N PRO A 50 4.99 1.16 -5.79
CA PRO A 50 5.25 0.41 -7.02
C PRO A 50 4.18 0.63 -8.10
N LEU A 51 2.93 0.95 -7.69
CA LEU A 51 1.84 1.31 -8.62
C LEU A 51 2.15 2.59 -9.40
N ASP A 52 2.75 3.60 -8.74
CA ASP A 52 3.17 4.85 -9.39
C ASP A 52 4.33 4.61 -10.36
N ILE A 53 5.23 3.66 -10.03
CA ILE A 53 6.31 3.23 -10.94
C ILE A 53 5.72 2.53 -12.17
N ALA A 54 4.74 1.64 -11.98
CA ALA A 54 4.03 1.00 -13.10
C ALA A 54 3.29 2.02 -13.96
N ASN A 55 2.74 3.07 -13.36
CA ASN A 55 2.05 4.16 -14.05
C ASN A 55 3.02 4.97 -14.93
N ILE A 56 4.14 5.42 -14.37
CA ILE A 56 5.15 6.18 -15.13
C ILE A 56 5.79 5.33 -16.23
N ALA A 57 5.90 4.00 -16.03
CA ALA A 57 6.36 3.06 -17.06
C ALA A 57 5.31 2.82 -18.18
N GLY A 58 4.11 3.40 -18.07
CA GLY A 58 3.03 3.23 -19.05
C GLY A 58 2.29 1.89 -18.98
N LEU A 59 2.56 1.06 -17.97
CA LEU A 59 1.99 -0.29 -17.85
C LEU A 59 0.50 -0.29 -17.51
N LEU A 60 -0.02 0.82 -16.97
CA LEU A 60 -1.43 0.95 -16.57
C LEU A 60 -2.32 1.54 -17.67
N GLY A 61 -1.74 2.02 -18.76
CA GLY A 61 -2.49 2.65 -19.85
C GLY A 61 -3.18 3.96 -19.45
N THR A 62 -2.70 4.63 -18.40
CA THR A 62 -3.24 5.90 -17.93
C THR A 62 -3.06 6.99 -18.99
N PRO A 63 -4.12 7.75 -19.33
CA PRO A 63 -3.99 8.89 -20.22
C PRO A 63 -3.07 9.97 -19.64
N LEU A 64 -2.09 10.42 -20.42
CA LEU A 64 -1.14 11.47 -20.03
C LEU A 64 -1.52 12.82 -20.68
N PRO A 65 -1.22 13.98 -20.06
CA PRO A 65 -0.53 14.10 -18.75
C PRO A 65 -1.44 13.82 -17.57
N VAL A 66 -0.87 13.35 -16.45
CA VAL A 66 -1.60 13.06 -15.20
C VAL A 66 -0.78 13.45 -13.96
N ILE A 67 -1.45 13.87 -12.90
CA ILE A 67 -0.86 13.99 -11.55
C ILE A 67 -0.92 12.62 -10.90
N PRO A 68 0.23 11.98 -10.54
CA PRO A 68 0.26 10.66 -9.92
C PRO A 68 -0.04 10.70 -8.41
N GLY A 69 0.03 9.52 -7.78
CA GLY A 69 -0.13 9.35 -6.33
C GLY A 69 -1.52 8.86 -5.96
N VAL A 70 -1.57 7.87 -5.06
CA VAL A 70 -2.81 7.21 -4.61
C VAL A 70 -3.03 7.35 -3.10
N ASP A 71 -1.96 7.58 -2.33
CA ASP A 71 -1.99 7.73 -0.87
C ASP A 71 -2.02 9.19 -0.48
N PHE A 72 -2.68 9.54 0.63
CA PHE A 72 -2.68 10.88 1.18
C PHE A 72 -2.85 10.90 2.70
N ALA A 73 -2.24 11.87 3.32
CA ALA A 73 -2.60 12.42 4.62
C ALA A 73 -2.56 13.95 4.50
N GLY A 74 -3.55 14.62 5.04
CA GLY A 74 -3.68 16.07 4.86
C GLY A 74 -4.83 16.67 5.64
N VAL A 75 -5.19 17.91 5.32
CA VAL A 75 -6.23 18.68 6.00
C VAL A 75 -7.30 19.13 5.00
N VAL A 76 -8.55 18.99 5.37
CA VAL A 76 -9.68 19.53 4.59
C VAL A 76 -9.65 21.06 4.64
N VAL A 77 -9.53 21.69 3.47
CA VAL A 77 -9.44 23.17 3.35
C VAL A 77 -10.67 23.82 2.71
N SER A 78 -11.62 23.02 2.18
CA SER A 78 -12.93 23.52 1.76
C SER A 78 -13.74 24.00 2.96
N ASP A 79 -14.58 25.01 2.72
CA ASP A 79 -15.62 25.39 3.69
C ASP A 79 -16.64 24.25 3.84
N GLY A 80 -17.06 23.96 5.08
CA GLY A 80 -18.03 22.91 5.37
C GLY A 80 -17.87 22.32 6.76
N GLU A 81 -18.62 21.25 7.05
CA GLU A 81 -18.62 20.59 8.37
C GLU A 81 -17.27 19.94 8.71
N ARG A 82 -16.53 19.48 7.70
CA ARG A 82 -15.23 18.83 7.85
C ARG A 82 -14.04 19.79 7.73
N SER A 83 -14.26 21.10 7.58
CA SER A 83 -13.19 22.08 7.44
C SER A 83 -12.19 22.02 8.61
N GLY A 84 -10.91 21.90 8.31
CA GLY A 84 -9.83 21.76 9.28
C GLY A 84 -9.65 20.33 9.83
N GLU A 85 -10.43 19.35 9.35
CA GLU A 85 -10.27 17.96 9.76
C GLU A 85 -9.02 17.35 9.14
N GLU A 86 -8.20 16.67 9.97
CA GLU A 86 -7.09 15.86 9.50
C GLU A 86 -7.61 14.52 8.94
N VAL A 87 -7.31 14.25 7.67
CA VAL A 87 -7.80 13.10 6.92
C VAL A 87 -6.67 12.31 6.29
N TRP A 88 -6.93 11.04 6.05
CA TRP A 88 -5.98 10.15 5.40
C TRP A 88 -6.69 9.10 4.56
N GLY A 89 -5.94 8.41 3.71
CA GLY A 89 -6.49 7.33 2.91
C GLY A 89 -5.63 6.94 1.72
N SER A 90 -6.19 6.02 0.94
CA SER A 90 -5.67 5.61 -0.36
C SER A 90 -6.84 5.25 -1.27
N ALA A 91 -6.79 5.70 -2.52
CA ALA A 91 -7.82 5.34 -3.48
C ALA A 91 -7.19 5.06 -4.85
N PRO A 92 -7.43 3.86 -5.43
CA PRO A 92 -6.75 3.44 -6.66
C PRO A 92 -7.16 4.23 -7.91
N GLN A 93 -8.23 5.03 -7.85
CA GLN A 93 -8.64 5.92 -8.94
C GLN A 93 -7.74 7.15 -9.09
N LEU A 94 -7.08 7.56 -7.98
CA LEU A 94 -6.17 8.70 -7.96
C LEU A 94 -4.91 8.37 -8.78
N GLY A 95 -4.43 9.35 -9.52
CA GLY A 95 -3.28 9.19 -10.40
C GLY A 95 -3.54 8.37 -11.66
N MET A 96 -4.76 7.86 -11.87
CA MET A 96 -5.14 7.07 -13.05
C MET A 96 -6.35 7.66 -13.80
N THR A 97 -7.52 7.65 -13.17
CA THR A 97 -8.77 8.18 -13.75
C THR A 97 -9.16 9.52 -13.17
N ARG A 98 -8.49 9.94 -12.10
CA ARG A 98 -8.59 11.25 -11.43
C ARG A 98 -7.19 11.77 -11.16
N PRO A 99 -6.99 13.10 -11.03
CA PRO A 99 -5.73 13.65 -10.52
C PRO A 99 -5.35 13.00 -9.18
N GLY A 100 -4.07 12.70 -9.02
CA GLY A 100 -3.51 12.03 -7.85
C GLY A 100 -3.06 13.00 -6.75
N THR A 101 -2.36 12.45 -5.79
CA THR A 101 -2.02 13.09 -4.51
C THR A 101 -0.59 13.63 -4.43
N HIS A 102 0.23 13.43 -5.46
CA HIS A 102 1.55 14.05 -5.52
C HIS A 102 1.42 15.53 -5.94
N ALA A 103 0.64 16.28 -5.17
CA ALA A 103 0.31 17.67 -5.37
C ALA A 103 -0.04 18.30 -4.02
N ARG A 104 0.13 19.61 -3.91
CA ARG A 104 -0.27 20.34 -2.70
C ARG A 104 -1.77 20.20 -2.39
N LEU A 105 -2.61 20.21 -3.41
CA LEU A 105 -4.06 20.14 -3.25
C LEU A 105 -4.66 19.06 -4.15
N VAL A 106 -5.64 18.33 -3.60
CA VAL A 106 -6.41 17.33 -4.33
C VAL A 106 -7.90 17.43 -4.01
N VAL A 107 -8.75 17.25 -5.02
CA VAL A 107 -10.21 17.13 -4.85
C VAL A 107 -10.58 15.68 -4.67
N LEU A 108 -11.25 15.37 -3.57
CA LEU A 108 -11.67 14.00 -3.21
C LEU A 108 -13.18 13.95 -2.91
N PRO A 109 -13.87 12.87 -3.28
CA PRO A 109 -15.20 12.60 -2.76
C PRO A 109 -15.16 12.51 -1.23
N GLU A 110 -16.08 13.16 -0.54
CA GLU A 110 -16.16 13.14 0.94
C GLU A 110 -16.24 11.72 1.50
N THR A 111 -16.87 10.80 0.75
CA THR A 111 -16.98 9.39 1.11
C THR A 111 -15.66 8.60 1.03
N TRP A 112 -14.60 9.18 0.50
CA TRP A 112 -13.27 8.56 0.40
C TRP A 112 -12.34 8.95 1.55
N LEU A 113 -12.80 9.85 2.43
CA LEU A 113 -12.02 10.39 3.53
C LEU A 113 -12.27 9.62 4.82
N SER A 114 -11.24 9.09 5.42
CA SER A 114 -11.19 8.66 6.80
C SER A 114 -10.49 9.70 7.66
N ARG A 115 -10.86 9.79 8.96
CA ARG A 115 -10.16 10.65 9.92
C ARG A 115 -8.78 10.07 10.22
N LYS A 116 -7.74 10.91 10.16
CA LYS A 116 -6.38 10.51 10.49
C LYS A 116 -6.28 10.08 11.97
N PRO A 117 -5.59 8.97 12.29
CA PRO A 117 -5.30 8.61 13.68
C PRO A 117 -4.58 9.74 14.42
N GLU A 118 -4.97 10.01 15.65
CA GLU A 118 -4.33 11.07 16.47
C GLU A 118 -2.87 10.75 16.80
N ARG A 119 -2.55 9.45 16.90
CA ARG A 119 -1.19 8.98 17.23
C ARG A 119 -0.19 9.06 16.09
N LEU A 120 -0.62 9.20 14.86
CA LEU A 120 0.26 9.27 13.70
C LEU A 120 0.54 10.74 13.32
N THR A 121 1.78 11.04 13.02
CA THR A 121 2.14 12.26 12.29
C THR A 121 1.58 12.20 10.87
N MET A 122 1.53 13.34 10.15
CA MET A 122 1.11 13.37 8.75
C MET A 122 1.98 12.46 7.88
N ALA A 123 3.30 12.49 8.08
CA ALA A 123 4.24 11.66 7.33
C ALA A 123 4.01 10.16 7.56
N GLU A 124 3.79 9.73 8.80
CA GLU A 124 3.46 8.35 9.13
C GLU A 124 2.12 7.94 8.53
N ALA A 125 1.09 8.77 8.64
CA ALA A 125 -0.23 8.50 8.06
C ALA A 125 -0.15 8.37 6.53
N GLY A 126 0.58 9.26 5.84
CA GLY A 126 0.84 9.16 4.41
C GLY A 126 1.65 7.91 4.03
N ALA A 127 2.50 7.40 4.92
CA ALA A 127 3.31 6.19 4.70
C ALA A 127 2.50 4.89 4.83
N VAL A 128 1.46 4.84 5.66
CA VAL A 128 0.60 3.66 5.86
C VAL A 128 -0.08 3.26 4.56
N GLY A 129 -0.80 4.15 3.95
CA GLY A 129 -1.44 4.11 2.64
C GLY A 129 -1.72 2.72 2.03
N ARG A 130 -1.30 2.57 0.82
CA ARG A 130 -1.53 1.39 -0.03
C ARG A 130 -1.09 0.05 0.55
N PRO A 131 0.07 -0.10 1.21
CA PRO A 131 0.49 -1.39 1.75
C PRO A 131 -0.44 -1.95 2.81
N TYR A 132 -0.89 -1.11 3.76
CA TYR A 132 -1.84 -1.56 4.79
C TYR A 132 -3.20 -1.88 4.21
N LEU A 133 -3.67 -1.08 3.24
CA LEU A 133 -4.90 -1.37 2.50
C LEU A 133 -4.83 -2.74 1.81
N ALA A 134 -3.75 -3.01 1.08
CA ALA A 134 -3.56 -4.28 0.38
C ALA A 134 -3.43 -5.47 1.34
N ALA A 135 -2.67 -5.32 2.41
CA ALA A 135 -2.51 -6.37 3.41
C ALA A 135 -3.83 -6.65 4.15
N TRP A 136 -4.60 -5.61 4.51
CA TRP A 136 -5.91 -5.75 5.14
C TRP A 136 -6.90 -6.49 4.24
N GLU A 137 -7.08 -6.02 3.02
CA GLU A 137 -7.97 -6.64 2.04
C GLU A 137 -7.63 -8.11 1.83
N THR A 138 -6.31 -8.42 1.73
CA THR A 138 -5.83 -9.78 1.53
C THR A 138 -6.07 -10.68 2.74
N MET A 139 -5.69 -10.20 3.92
CA MET A 139 -5.68 -11.05 5.12
C MET A 139 -7.02 -11.09 5.83
N ILE A 140 -7.71 -9.93 5.91
CA ILE A 140 -8.92 -9.81 6.72
C ILE A 140 -10.17 -10.02 5.87
N GLU A 141 -10.32 -9.28 4.76
CA GLU A 141 -11.54 -9.35 3.95
C GLU A 141 -11.60 -10.65 3.13
N ALA A 142 -10.61 -10.88 2.28
CA ALA A 142 -10.59 -12.05 1.41
C ALA A 142 -10.09 -13.31 2.12
N GLY A 143 -8.99 -13.19 2.86
CA GLY A 143 -8.35 -14.30 3.53
C GLY A 143 -9.03 -14.73 4.83
N GLN A 144 -9.81 -13.86 5.47
CA GLN A 144 -10.51 -14.13 6.74
C GLN A 144 -9.58 -14.77 7.79
N LEU A 145 -8.39 -14.17 7.97
CA LEU A 145 -7.39 -14.64 8.93
C LEU A 145 -7.96 -14.69 10.35
N LYS A 146 -7.79 -15.82 11.02
CA LYS A 146 -8.32 -16.05 12.37
C LYS A 146 -7.19 -16.09 13.41
N PRO A 147 -7.51 -15.71 14.66
CA PRO A 147 -6.58 -15.90 15.77
C PRO A 147 -6.10 -17.35 15.87
N GLY A 148 -4.81 -17.54 16.10
CA GLY A 148 -4.18 -18.87 16.22
C GLY A 148 -3.87 -19.56 14.89
N GLU A 149 -4.26 -19.01 13.74
CA GLU A 149 -3.82 -19.55 12.44
C GLU A 149 -2.34 -19.22 12.17
N THR A 150 -1.72 -20.03 11.32
CA THR A 150 -0.37 -19.75 10.81
C THR A 150 -0.48 -19.17 9.41
N VAL A 151 0.15 -18.03 9.17
CA VAL A 151 0.19 -17.37 7.87
C VAL A 151 1.63 -17.30 7.33
N LEU A 152 1.82 -17.76 6.09
CA LEU A 152 3.05 -17.51 5.33
C LEU A 152 2.91 -16.18 4.59
N ILE A 153 3.91 -15.32 4.72
CA ILE A 153 3.99 -14.03 4.04
C ILE A 153 5.20 -14.08 3.10
N THR A 154 4.99 -14.19 1.79
CA THR A 154 6.07 -14.06 0.81
C THR A 154 6.30 -12.59 0.47
N GLY A 155 7.53 -12.22 0.11
CA GLY A 155 7.88 -10.81 -0.09
C GLY A 155 7.88 -10.01 1.20
N GLY A 156 8.16 -10.65 2.33
CA GLY A 156 8.10 -10.06 3.67
C GLY A 156 9.01 -8.85 3.89
N GLY A 157 10.08 -8.69 3.10
CA GLY A 157 10.94 -7.51 3.15
C GLY A 157 10.33 -6.25 2.50
N GLY A 158 9.24 -6.38 1.75
CA GLY A 158 8.54 -5.28 1.11
C GLY A 158 7.51 -4.60 2.03
N ALA A 159 6.99 -3.44 1.58
CA ALA A 159 6.05 -2.65 2.39
C ALA A 159 4.73 -3.41 2.71
N VAL A 160 4.20 -4.18 1.77
CA VAL A 160 2.98 -5.01 2.01
C VAL A 160 3.28 -6.13 2.99
N GLY A 161 4.45 -6.79 2.88
CA GLY A 161 4.86 -7.85 3.81
C GLY A 161 5.00 -7.34 5.24
N GLN A 162 5.59 -6.15 5.43
CA GLN A 162 5.70 -5.52 6.75
C GLN A 162 4.32 -5.16 7.34
N ALA A 163 3.42 -4.59 6.53
CA ALA A 163 2.04 -4.33 6.95
C ALA A 163 1.32 -5.64 7.32
N ALA A 164 1.54 -6.71 6.55
CA ALA A 164 0.96 -8.02 6.82
C ALA A 164 1.47 -8.64 8.13
N MET A 165 2.76 -8.48 8.46
CA MET A 165 3.31 -8.91 9.75
C MET A 165 2.62 -8.19 10.91
N SER A 166 2.48 -6.86 10.84
CA SER A 166 1.80 -6.07 11.86
C SER A 166 0.32 -6.49 12.02
N ILE A 167 -0.39 -6.75 10.93
CA ILE A 167 -1.78 -7.22 10.96
C ILE A 167 -1.86 -8.66 11.52
N ALA A 168 -0.92 -9.55 11.19
CA ALA A 168 -0.88 -10.91 11.73
C ALA A 168 -0.67 -10.91 13.25
N ASP A 169 0.23 -10.08 13.75
CA ASP A 169 0.49 -9.92 15.18
C ASP A 169 -0.76 -9.40 15.89
N TRP A 170 -1.36 -8.32 15.42
CA TRP A 170 -2.63 -7.82 15.95
C TRP A 170 -3.72 -8.88 15.96
N ARG A 171 -3.79 -9.69 14.89
CA ARG A 171 -4.82 -10.73 14.76
C ARG A 171 -4.57 -11.93 15.65
N GLY A 172 -3.40 -12.04 16.29
CA GLY A 172 -2.98 -13.20 17.07
C GLY A 172 -2.71 -14.43 16.21
N ALA A 173 -2.20 -14.23 14.99
CA ALA A 173 -1.78 -15.28 14.07
C ALA A 173 -0.25 -15.46 14.15
N LYS A 174 0.24 -16.69 13.92
CA LYS A 174 1.66 -16.96 13.79
C LYS A 174 2.12 -16.61 12.37
N ALA A 175 2.98 -15.60 12.21
CA ALA A 175 3.56 -15.26 10.92
C ALA A 175 4.86 -16.03 10.67
N ILE A 176 4.97 -16.64 9.46
CA ILE A 176 6.21 -17.15 8.87
C ILE A 176 6.53 -16.22 7.69
N VAL A 177 7.70 -15.62 7.71
CA VAL A 177 8.09 -14.59 6.73
C VAL A 177 9.14 -15.16 5.78
N ALA A 178 8.86 -15.07 4.48
CA ALA A 178 9.75 -15.52 3.41
C ALA A 178 10.20 -14.33 2.56
N ALA A 179 11.49 -14.07 2.52
CA ALA A 179 12.12 -13.01 1.73
C ALA A 179 13.60 -13.31 1.46
N ALA A 180 14.22 -12.60 0.50
CA ALA A 180 15.66 -12.69 0.24
C ALA A 180 16.50 -11.98 1.32
N HIS A 181 15.91 -11.05 2.07
CA HIS A 181 16.56 -10.36 3.17
C HIS A 181 15.65 -10.38 4.39
N ARG A 182 16.22 -10.70 5.56
CA ARG A 182 15.48 -10.78 6.82
C ARG A 182 15.02 -9.38 7.24
N PRO A 183 13.71 -9.14 7.41
CA PRO A 183 13.21 -7.95 8.09
C PRO A 183 13.60 -7.97 9.57
N ASP A 184 13.59 -6.81 10.22
CA ASP A 184 13.77 -6.71 11.67
C ASP A 184 12.58 -7.36 12.41
N ASP A 185 12.81 -7.81 13.63
CA ASP A 185 11.83 -8.35 14.58
C ASP A 185 10.98 -9.53 14.06
N VAL A 186 11.56 -10.40 13.20
CA VAL A 186 10.90 -11.59 12.69
C VAL A 186 11.35 -12.84 13.44
N GLU A 187 10.42 -13.54 14.10
CA GLU A 187 10.70 -14.79 14.82
C GLU A 187 10.94 -15.96 13.87
N HIS A 188 10.03 -16.17 12.92
CA HIS A 188 10.10 -17.26 11.95
C HIS A 188 10.39 -16.72 10.56
N PHE A 189 11.63 -16.89 10.11
CA PHE A 189 12.12 -16.37 8.84
C PHE A 189 12.67 -17.48 7.95
N ILE A 190 12.32 -17.42 6.66
CA ILE A 190 12.85 -18.26 5.60
C ILE A 190 13.59 -17.39 4.58
N ASP A 191 14.89 -17.61 4.44
CA ASP A 191 15.69 -17.00 3.38
C ASP A 191 15.42 -17.69 2.04
N THR A 192 14.68 -17.04 1.18
CA THR A 192 14.28 -17.58 -0.13
C THR A 192 15.42 -17.65 -1.14
N SER A 193 16.58 -17.06 -0.84
CA SER A 193 17.77 -17.15 -1.69
C SER A 193 18.59 -18.43 -1.47
N THR A 194 18.39 -19.07 -0.32
CA THR A 194 19.20 -20.22 0.11
C THR A 194 18.38 -21.45 0.50
N SER A 195 17.08 -21.31 0.76
CA SER A 195 16.21 -22.36 1.27
C SER A 195 15.11 -22.72 0.28
N ASP A 196 14.73 -24.00 0.24
CA ASP A 196 13.47 -24.43 -0.36
C ASP A 196 12.32 -23.96 0.53
N LEU A 197 11.41 -23.16 -0.05
CA LEU A 197 10.32 -22.53 0.69
C LEU A 197 9.37 -23.58 1.30
N HIS A 198 9.00 -24.59 0.51
CA HIS A 198 8.04 -25.62 0.95
C HIS A 198 8.60 -26.46 2.08
N GLU A 199 9.82 -26.97 1.92
CA GLU A 199 10.49 -27.79 2.93
C GLU A 199 10.67 -27.00 4.24
N ALA A 200 11.12 -25.74 4.16
CA ALA A 200 11.31 -24.90 5.33
C ALA A 200 9.98 -24.58 6.06
N VAL A 201 8.89 -24.38 5.32
CA VAL A 201 7.55 -24.19 5.93
C VAL A 201 7.08 -25.45 6.64
N LEU A 202 7.27 -26.63 6.04
CA LEU A 202 6.91 -27.92 6.67
C LEU A 202 7.72 -28.15 7.96
N GLU A 203 9.01 -27.81 7.98
CA GLU A 203 9.83 -27.88 9.18
C GLU A 203 9.29 -26.99 10.30
N LEU A 204 8.95 -25.73 9.99
CA LEU A 204 8.42 -24.74 10.95
C LEU A 204 6.99 -25.04 11.43
N THR A 205 6.29 -25.98 10.78
CA THR A 205 4.89 -26.33 11.05
C THR A 205 4.68 -27.80 11.40
N ASP A 206 5.76 -28.54 11.75
CA ASP A 206 5.75 -29.98 12.08
C ASP A 206 5.05 -30.81 10.98
N GLY A 207 5.28 -30.50 9.71
CA GLY A 207 4.70 -31.15 8.55
C GLY A 207 3.25 -30.80 8.23
N ARG A 208 2.60 -29.91 9.01
CA ARG A 208 1.18 -29.56 8.83
C ARG A 208 0.94 -28.61 7.66
N GLY A 209 1.87 -27.72 7.37
CA GLY A 209 1.69 -26.58 6.48
C GLY A 209 0.93 -25.43 7.13
N VAL A 210 0.75 -24.32 6.39
CA VAL A 210 0.14 -23.08 6.87
C VAL A 210 -1.35 -23.00 6.56
N ASP A 211 -2.09 -22.25 7.35
CA ASP A 211 -3.53 -22.02 7.18
C ASP A 211 -3.80 -21.04 6.04
N MET A 212 -2.93 -20.05 5.89
CA MET A 212 -3.05 -19.01 4.90
C MET A 212 -1.69 -18.64 4.30
N VAL A 213 -1.70 -18.22 3.04
CA VAL A 213 -0.58 -17.52 2.39
C VAL A 213 -1.04 -16.15 1.93
N LEU A 214 -0.28 -15.11 2.29
CA LEU A 214 -0.29 -13.84 1.60
C LEU A 214 0.90 -13.84 0.64
N ASP A 215 0.62 -13.88 -0.67
CA ASP A 215 1.67 -13.85 -1.68
C ASP A 215 1.83 -12.46 -2.28
N ALA A 216 2.87 -11.75 -1.83
CA ALA A 216 3.27 -10.44 -2.36
C ALA A 216 4.55 -10.52 -3.22
N ALA A 217 5.13 -11.70 -3.41
CA ALA A 217 6.30 -11.91 -4.23
C ALA A 217 5.95 -12.45 -5.62
N GLY A 218 5.05 -13.43 -5.69
CA GLY A 218 4.72 -14.12 -6.94
C GLY A 218 5.88 -14.90 -7.54
N GLY A 219 5.87 -15.07 -8.85
CA GLY A 219 6.94 -15.69 -9.61
C GLY A 219 7.26 -17.11 -9.14
N THR A 220 8.55 -17.42 -9.03
CA THR A 220 9.04 -18.74 -8.64
C THR A 220 8.64 -19.19 -7.22
N LEU A 221 8.20 -18.27 -6.37
CA LEU A 221 7.76 -18.57 -5.01
C LEU A 221 6.27 -19.00 -4.95
N PHE A 222 5.48 -18.75 -5.99
CA PHE A 222 4.05 -19.01 -5.99
C PHE A 222 3.70 -20.48 -5.82
N GLU A 223 4.27 -21.38 -6.65
CA GLU A 223 4.00 -22.82 -6.57
C GLU A 223 4.44 -23.43 -5.24
N PRO A 224 5.66 -23.19 -4.72
CA PRO A 224 6.05 -23.62 -3.39
C PRO A 224 5.14 -23.08 -2.28
N ALA A 225 4.66 -21.84 -2.40
CA ALA A 225 3.72 -21.25 -1.45
C ALA A 225 2.36 -21.97 -1.46
N VAL A 226 1.84 -22.33 -2.64
CA VAL A 226 0.62 -23.15 -2.76
C VAL A 226 0.81 -24.51 -2.11
N LYS A 227 1.96 -25.19 -2.37
CA LYS A 227 2.30 -26.49 -1.77
C LYS A 227 2.42 -26.42 -0.25
N SER A 228 2.81 -25.29 0.29
CA SER A 228 2.96 -25.07 1.73
C SER A 228 1.65 -24.90 2.49
N LEU A 229 0.52 -24.78 1.79
CA LEU A 229 -0.80 -24.78 2.41
C LEU A 229 -1.16 -26.16 2.97
N ARG A 230 -1.73 -26.17 4.18
CA ARG A 230 -2.37 -27.37 4.73
C ARG A 230 -3.60 -27.77 3.92
N PHE A 231 -4.20 -28.93 4.26
CA PHE A 231 -5.52 -29.30 3.74
C PHE A 231 -6.56 -28.22 4.04
N GLY A 232 -7.31 -27.79 3.05
CA GLY A 232 -8.30 -26.71 3.17
C GLY A 232 -7.70 -25.33 3.43
N GLY A 233 -6.38 -25.13 3.22
CA GLY A 233 -5.70 -23.84 3.33
C GLY A 233 -6.01 -22.90 2.16
N ARG A 234 -5.67 -21.64 2.32
CA ARG A 234 -5.96 -20.59 1.32
C ARG A 234 -4.78 -19.69 1.02
N LEU A 235 -4.61 -19.34 -0.25
CA LEU A 235 -3.64 -18.37 -0.74
C LEU A 235 -4.38 -17.18 -1.36
N ALA A 236 -3.95 -15.97 -0.99
CA ALA A 236 -4.33 -14.74 -1.68
C ALA A 236 -3.09 -14.08 -2.28
N GLY A 237 -3.05 -14.01 -3.63
CA GLY A 237 -1.96 -13.43 -4.41
C GLY A 237 -2.27 -11.99 -4.79
N LEU A 238 -1.30 -11.10 -4.61
CA LEU A 238 -1.41 -9.68 -4.89
C LEU A 238 -0.69 -9.26 -6.17
N HIS A 239 0.35 -9.98 -6.54
CA HIS A 239 1.24 -9.57 -7.61
C HIS A 239 2.04 -10.76 -8.16
N SER A 240 2.32 -10.69 -9.48
CA SER A 240 3.33 -11.51 -10.12
C SER A 240 3.86 -10.77 -11.34
N HIS A 241 5.17 -10.78 -11.54
CA HIS A 241 5.82 -10.20 -12.71
C HIS A 241 5.86 -11.15 -13.90
N GLU A 242 5.55 -12.42 -13.70
CA GLU A 242 5.66 -13.46 -14.71
C GLU A 242 4.52 -14.46 -14.63
N ARG A 243 4.38 -15.22 -15.69
CA ARG A 243 3.47 -16.36 -15.74
C ARG A 243 4.03 -17.49 -14.90
N VAL A 244 3.19 -18.09 -14.06
CA VAL A 244 3.51 -19.26 -13.23
C VAL A 244 2.63 -20.43 -13.63
N ASP A 245 3.19 -21.63 -13.57
CA ASP A 245 2.45 -22.88 -13.72
C ASP A 245 1.94 -23.33 -12.36
N VAL A 246 0.73 -23.87 -12.33
CA VAL A 246 0.09 -24.36 -11.10
C VAL A 246 -0.36 -25.80 -11.32
N ASP A 247 0.07 -26.69 -10.45
CA ASP A 247 -0.43 -28.07 -10.47
C ASP A 247 -1.84 -28.13 -9.87
N LEU A 248 -2.83 -28.38 -10.72
CA LEU A 248 -4.22 -28.50 -10.28
C LEU A 248 -4.44 -29.69 -9.35
N VAL A 249 -3.60 -30.75 -9.42
CA VAL A 249 -3.67 -31.89 -8.50
C VAL A 249 -3.40 -31.43 -7.07
N GLU A 250 -2.42 -30.56 -6.88
CA GLU A 250 -2.12 -29.95 -5.58
C GLU A 250 -3.28 -29.09 -5.03
N ILE A 251 -4.07 -28.49 -5.89
CA ILE A 251 -5.21 -27.67 -5.46
C ILE A 251 -6.38 -28.58 -5.06
N TYR A 252 -6.89 -29.43 -5.97
CA TYR A 252 -8.12 -30.19 -5.68
C TYR A 252 -7.91 -31.31 -4.66
N SER A 253 -6.73 -31.98 -4.66
CA SER A 253 -6.47 -33.10 -3.74
C SER A 253 -6.35 -32.66 -2.28
N TYR A 254 -5.96 -31.42 -2.05
CA TYR A 254 -5.83 -30.82 -0.72
C TYR A 254 -6.90 -29.79 -0.40
N GLU A 255 -7.94 -29.66 -1.24
CA GLU A 255 -9.02 -28.66 -1.09
C GLU A 255 -8.49 -27.24 -0.86
N ARG A 256 -7.40 -26.86 -1.51
CA ARG A 256 -6.77 -25.54 -1.38
C ARG A 256 -7.53 -24.49 -2.17
N HIS A 257 -7.61 -23.30 -1.62
CA HIS A 257 -8.24 -22.15 -2.27
C HIS A 257 -7.18 -21.16 -2.73
N VAL A 258 -7.20 -20.78 -4.00
CA VAL A 258 -6.30 -19.77 -4.56
C VAL A 258 -7.11 -18.63 -5.10
N THR A 259 -6.82 -17.42 -4.63
CA THR A 259 -7.53 -16.18 -5.01
C THR A 259 -6.53 -15.11 -5.39
N GLY A 260 -6.81 -14.37 -6.47
CA GLY A 260 -6.09 -13.15 -6.83
C GLY A 260 -6.84 -11.92 -6.31
N LEU A 261 -6.10 -10.91 -5.87
CA LEU A 261 -6.63 -9.62 -5.44
C LEU A 261 -6.14 -8.50 -6.34
N ALA A 262 -7.08 -7.84 -7.01
CA ALA A 262 -6.81 -6.69 -7.86
C ALA A 262 -7.21 -5.39 -7.16
N SER A 263 -6.41 -4.98 -6.19
CA SER A 263 -6.64 -3.80 -5.38
C SER A 263 -6.74 -2.48 -6.17
N VAL A 264 -6.34 -2.48 -7.45
CA VAL A 264 -6.51 -1.34 -8.38
C VAL A 264 -7.98 -1.09 -8.78
N PHE A 265 -8.87 -2.05 -8.56
CA PHE A 265 -10.30 -1.90 -8.85
C PHE A 265 -11.17 -1.64 -7.61
N MET A 266 -10.56 -1.47 -6.44
CA MET A 266 -11.30 -1.16 -5.22
C MET A 266 -12.01 0.19 -5.33
N ASN A 267 -13.18 0.29 -4.71
CA ASN A 267 -13.91 1.55 -4.60
C ASN A 267 -13.31 2.41 -3.48
N GLY A 268 -13.13 3.71 -3.71
CA GLY A 268 -12.55 4.62 -2.73
C GLY A 268 -13.34 4.70 -1.40
N ALA A 269 -14.67 4.58 -1.43
CA ALA A 269 -15.47 4.53 -0.20
C ALA A 269 -15.24 3.23 0.59
N HIS A 270 -15.03 2.09 -0.09
CA HIS A 270 -14.61 0.85 0.56
C HIS A 270 -13.22 0.99 1.19
N CYS A 271 -12.29 1.63 0.48
CA CYS A 271 -10.98 1.94 1.04
C CYS A 271 -11.10 2.79 2.32
N ALA A 272 -11.93 3.84 2.33
CA ALA A 272 -12.15 4.68 3.50
C ALA A 272 -12.66 3.87 4.71
N ASN A 273 -13.59 2.93 4.52
CA ASN A 273 -14.07 2.04 5.58
C ASN A 273 -12.95 1.17 6.18
N ILE A 274 -11.98 0.75 5.36
CA ILE A 274 -10.80 0.04 5.86
C ILE A 274 -9.91 1.00 6.65
N PHE A 275 -9.70 2.23 6.16
CA PHE A 275 -8.91 3.24 6.86
C PHE A 275 -9.53 3.65 8.20
N ASP A 276 -10.86 3.66 8.35
CA ASP A 276 -11.54 3.88 9.64
C ASP A 276 -11.21 2.76 10.64
N GLN A 277 -11.17 1.50 10.19
CA GLN A 277 -10.77 0.37 11.04
C GLN A 277 -9.28 0.44 11.41
N LEU A 278 -8.42 0.74 10.44
CA LEU A 278 -6.98 0.92 10.68
C LEU A 278 -6.73 2.08 11.65
N ALA A 279 -7.46 3.20 11.53
CA ALA A 279 -7.33 4.36 12.42
C ALA A 279 -7.53 3.96 13.89
N ALA A 280 -8.60 3.23 14.18
CA ALA A 280 -8.88 2.75 15.53
C ALA A 280 -7.78 1.85 16.10
N LEU A 281 -7.13 1.04 15.25
CA LEU A 281 -6.03 0.15 15.64
C LEU A 281 -4.72 0.92 15.89
N PHE A 282 -4.41 1.91 15.06
CA PHE A 282 -3.26 2.78 15.31
C PHE A 282 -3.43 3.59 16.58
N ASP A 283 -4.61 4.19 16.82
CA ASP A 283 -4.90 4.94 18.04
C ASP A 283 -4.86 4.07 19.31
N SER A 284 -5.19 2.79 19.16
CA SER A 284 -5.06 1.79 20.24
C SER A 284 -3.65 1.21 20.41
N ASN A 285 -2.68 1.65 19.60
CA ASN A 285 -1.30 1.13 19.55
C ASN A 285 -1.22 -0.39 19.27
N LEU A 286 -2.14 -0.88 18.46
CA LEU A 286 -2.21 -2.28 18.03
C LEU A 286 -1.55 -2.50 16.67
N LEU A 287 -1.28 -1.43 15.91
CA LEU A 287 -0.50 -1.44 14.70
C LEU A 287 0.65 -0.42 14.82
N THR A 288 1.75 -0.68 14.11
CA THR A 288 2.94 0.17 14.09
C THR A 288 3.08 0.84 12.74
N ALA A 289 3.39 2.14 12.73
CA ALA A 289 3.70 2.87 11.49
C ALA A 289 4.97 2.30 10.83
N PRO A 290 5.00 2.24 9.48
CA PRO A 290 6.18 1.75 8.77
C PRO A 290 7.35 2.74 8.88
N ALA A 291 8.58 2.22 8.76
CA ALA A 291 9.76 3.08 8.57
C ALA A 291 9.61 3.90 7.29
N LEU A 292 9.97 5.18 7.35
CA LEU A 292 9.79 6.11 6.24
C LEU A 292 10.98 7.04 6.04
N LYS A 293 11.10 7.56 4.82
CA LYS A 293 11.97 8.68 4.45
C LYS A 293 11.13 9.71 3.74
N THR A 294 11.25 10.96 4.16
CA THR A 294 10.55 12.10 3.56
C THR A 294 11.38 12.76 2.46
N TRP A 295 10.68 13.36 1.50
CA TRP A 295 11.24 14.07 0.37
C TRP A 295 10.42 15.33 0.09
N PRO A 296 11.03 16.47 -0.19
CA PRO A 296 10.33 17.60 -0.74
C PRO A 296 9.80 17.27 -2.14
N LEU A 297 8.73 17.94 -2.57
CA LEU A 297 8.07 17.63 -3.85
C LEU A 297 9.01 17.76 -5.06
N GLU A 298 9.98 18.69 -4.99
CA GLU A 298 10.99 18.93 -6.02
C GLU A 298 11.93 17.73 -6.24
N GLN A 299 12.10 16.88 -5.23
CA GLN A 299 12.94 15.68 -5.29
C GLN A 299 12.13 14.42 -5.66
N VAL A 300 10.97 14.58 -6.27
CA VAL A 300 10.10 13.47 -6.65
C VAL A 300 10.80 12.43 -7.52
N ALA A 301 11.67 12.84 -8.44
CA ALA A 301 12.39 11.91 -9.31
C ALA A 301 13.29 10.96 -8.52
N ASP A 302 13.98 11.46 -7.48
CA ASP A 302 14.85 10.66 -6.60
C ASP A 302 14.03 9.71 -5.72
N ALA A 303 12.87 10.17 -5.21
CA ALA A 303 11.94 9.33 -4.46
C ALA A 303 11.42 8.16 -5.30
N TYR A 304 11.00 8.42 -6.54
CA TYR A 304 10.55 7.40 -7.49
C TYR A 304 11.68 6.42 -7.86
N GLN A 305 12.88 6.94 -8.14
CA GLN A 305 14.05 6.12 -8.43
C GLN A 305 14.37 5.19 -7.25
N THR A 306 14.30 5.70 -6.02
CA THR A 306 14.53 4.88 -4.81
C THR A 306 13.52 3.74 -4.69
N VAL A 307 12.24 3.97 -5.02
CA VAL A 307 11.22 2.90 -5.04
C VAL A 307 11.51 1.90 -6.16
N GLN A 308 11.89 2.36 -7.34
CA GLN A 308 12.21 1.52 -8.49
C GLN A 308 13.43 0.61 -8.24
N ASP A 309 14.44 1.11 -7.54
CA ASP A 309 15.67 0.38 -7.20
C ASP A 309 15.47 -0.60 -6.02
N GLY A 310 14.33 -0.50 -5.35
CA GLY A 310 14.00 -1.31 -4.17
C GLY A 310 14.33 -0.60 -2.86
N SER A 311 13.34 -0.10 -2.17
CA SER A 311 13.48 0.69 -0.94
C SER A 311 13.60 -0.13 0.35
N ALA A 312 13.80 -1.46 0.26
CA ALA A 312 13.94 -2.37 1.40
C ALA A 312 12.85 -2.19 2.48
N GLY A 313 11.62 -1.94 2.05
CA GLY A 313 10.48 -1.73 2.95
C GLY A 313 10.37 -0.32 3.56
N ILE A 314 11.37 0.56 3.37
CA ILE A 314 11.31 1.95 3.83
C ILE A 314 10.39 2.75 2.89
N ARG A 315 9.34 3.34 3.44
CA ARG A 315 8.36 4.11 2.67
C ARG A 315 8.95 5.44 2.22
N GLN A 316 8.85 5.74 0.94
CA GLN A 316 9.28 7.03 0.37
C GLN A 316 8.05 7.96 0.34
N VAL A 317 8.08 9.05 1.11
CA VAL A 317 6.93 9.95 1.35
C VAL A 317 7.26 11.33 0.85
N LEU A 318 6.50 11.83 -0.11
CA LEU A 318 6.57 13.21 -0.57
C LEU A 318 5.84 14.12 0.43
N LEU A 319 6.41 15.28 0.68
CA LEU A 319 5.81 16.36 1.46
C LEU A 319 5.47 17.52 0.51
N PRO A 320 4.22 17.62 0.00
CA PRO A 320 3.83 18.68 -0.93
C PRO A 320 3.69 20.06 -0.31
N VAL A 321 3.65 20.13 1.02
CA VAL A 321 3.68 21.36 1.81
C VAL A 321 4.96 21.36 2.62
N ASP A 322 5.73 22.44 2.55
CA ASP A 322 6.86 22.64 3.45
C ASP A 322 6.33 22.81 4.87
N ASP A 323 6.60 21.87 5.75
CA ASP A 323 6.40 22.05 7.18
C ASP A 323 7.48 23.05 7.69
N GLU A 324 7.28 24.35 7.42
CA GLU A 324 7.91 25.38 8.22
C GLU A 324 7.03 25.59 9.46
N ALA A 325 7.31 24.84 10.54
CA ALA A 325 7.29 25.28 11.94
C ALA A 325 7.29 24.11 12.92
#